data_fc63145dd00fc498749de06885f4d973
#
_entry.id   fc63145dd00fc498749de06885f4d973
#
_cell.length_a   1.000
_cell.length_b   1.000
_cell.length_c   1.000
_cell.angle_alpha   90.00
_cell.angle_beta   90.00
_cell.angle_gamma   90.00
#
_symmetry.space_group_name_H-M   'P 1'
#
loop_
_entity.id
_entity.type
_entity.pdbx_description
1 polymer ?
#
loop_
_entity_poly.entity_id
_entity_poly.type
_entity_poly.pdbx_seq_one_letter_code
_entity_poly.pdbx_strand_id
1 'polypeptide(L)'
;MMFGDLNSHPLYGVPTFILVSGKKDNNMAYASAGVITHNMVLAAENQDLGSCYLYGATAALASHPETVAKLNLPEGFIPIAGVGVGQTEEEIEKRDIDTNRIGVNEI
;
A
#
# COMPACT_ATOMS: atom_id res chain seq x y z
N MET A 1 1.22 16.12 2.38
CA MET A 1 2.56 15.50 2.23
C MET A 1 3.02 15.67 0.78
N MET A 2 4.22 16.16 0.61
CA MET A 2 4.82 16.25 -0.72
C MET A 2 5.64 14.99 -0.98
N PHE A 3 5.36 14.32 -2.07
CA PHE A 3 6.12 13.14 -2.46
C PHE A 3 7.52 13.53 -2.89
N GLY A 4 8.54 12.81 -2.41
CA GLY A 4 9.93 13.08 -2.72
C GLY A 4 10.59 14.17 -1.87
N ASP A 5 9.89 14.77 -0.92
CA ASP A 5 10.49 15.70 0.04
C ASP A 5 11.38 14.93 1.01
N LEU A 6 12.62 15.36 1.13
CA LEU A 6 13.60 14.74 2.04
C LEU A 6 13.22 14.84 3.52
N ASN A 7 12.40 15.83 3.86
CA ASN A 7 11.93 16.05 5.24
C ASN A 7 10.62 15.31 5.53
N SER A 8 9.99 14.73 4.54
CA SER A 8 8.80 13.90 4.76
C SER A 8 9.20 12.48 5.14
N HIS A 9 8.31 11.81 5.86
CA HIS A 9 8.49 10.42 6.22
C HIS A 9 7.40 9.59 5.55
N PRO A 10 7.52 9.33 4.22
CA PRO A 10 6.47 8.65 3.46
C PRO A 10 6.18 7.23 3.96
N LEU A 11 7.12 6.63 4.67
CA LEU A 11 6.95 5.31 5.30
C LEU A 11 6.41 5.39 6.72
N TYR A 12 6.20 6.58 7.25
CA TYR A 12 5.66 6.81 8.60
C TYR A 12 6.42 6.06 9.71
N GLY A 13 7.71 5.81 9.51
CA GLY A 13 8.54 5.13 10.50
C GLY A 13 8.25 3.64 10.68
N VAL A 14 7.50 3.01 9.76
CA VAL A 14 7.20 1.58 9.88
C VAL A 14 8.48 0.74 9.77
N PRO A 15 8.62 -0.32 10.60
CA PRO A 15 9.81 -1.16 10.55
C PRO A 15 9.87 -2.09 9.35
N THR A 16 8.71 -2.41 8.75
CA THR A 16 8.63 -3.30 7.59
C THR A 16 7.75 -2.68 6.53
N PHE A 17 8.28 -2.61 5.33
CA PHE A 17 7.54 -2.16 4.15
C PHE A 17 7.50 -3.30 3.14
N ILE A 18 6.28 -3.71 2.79
CA ILE A 18 6.06 -4.78 1.81
C ILE A 18 5.61 -4.12 0.51
N LEU A 19 6.41 -4.28 -0.52
CA LEU A 19 6.15 -3.70 -1.82
C LEU A 19 5.51 -4.72 -2.74
N VAL A 20 4.44 -4.32 -3.40
CA VAL A 20 3.79 -5.09 -4.46
C VAL A 20 4.16 -4.47 -5.80
N SER A 21 4.72 -5.27 -6.68
CA SER A 21 5.07 -4.85 -8.03
C SER A 21 4.28 -5.65 -9.06
N GLY A 22 4.15 -5.11 -10.25
CA GLY A 22 3.45 -5.78 -11.34
C GLY A 22 3.86 -5.21 -12.68
N LYS A 23 3.41 -5.84 -13.75
CA LYS A 23 3.72 -5.41 -15.12
C LYS A 23 3.11 -4.04 -15.40
N LYS A 24 3.92 -3.16 -15.94
CA LYS A 24 3.57 -1.78 -16.24
C LYS A 24 2.33 -1.65 -17.13
N ASP A 25 2.20 -2.48 -18.14
CA ASP A 25 1.17 -2.36 -19.16
C ASP A 25 -0.05 -3.27 -18.90
N ASN A 26 -0.19 -3.77 -17.69
CA ASN A 26 -1.27 -4.68 -17.33
C ASN A 26 -2.22 -4.01 -16.33
N ASN A 27 -3.39 -3.59 -16.82
CA ASN A 27 -4.41 -2.95 -15.96
C ASN A 27 -4.90 -3.86 -14.84
N MET A 28 -4.92 -5.17 -15.05
CA MET A 28 -5.31 -6.11 -14.02
C MET A 28 -4.30 -6.16 -12.87
N ALA A 29 -3.04 -5.84 -13.14
CA ALA A 29 -2.02 -5.80 -12.09
C ALA A 29 -2.36 -4.76 -11.02
N TYR A 30 -2.91 -3.61 -11.42
CA TYR A 30 -3.32 -2.58 -10.47
C TYR A 30 -4.50 -3.03 -9.60
N ALA A 31 -5.50 -3.66 -10.21
CA ALA A 31 -6.63 -4.21 -9.46
C ALA A 31 -6.18 -5.32 -8.51
N SER A 32 -5.34 -6.22 -8.99
CA SER A 32 -4.80 -7.32 -8.18
C SER A 32 -3.95 -6.82 -7.01
N ALA A 33 -3.15 -5.77 -7.24
CA ALA A 33 -2.35 -5.17 -6.18
C ALA A 33 -3.22 -4.63 -5.04
N GLY A 34 -4.36 -4.01 -5.37
CA GLY A 34 -5.32 -3.56 -4.37
C GLY A 34 -5.87 -4.72 -3.52
N VAL A 35 -6.21 -5.82 -4.16
CA VAL A 35 -6.68 -7.02 -3.45
C VAL A 35 -5.59 -7.61 -2.56
N ILE A 36 -4.38 -7.73 -3.09
CA ILE A 36 -3.24 -8.29 -2.34
C ILE A 36 -2.94 -7.44 -1.11
N THR A 37 -2.87 -6.12 -1.27
CA THR A 37 -2.56 -5.22 -0.15
C THR A 37 -3.65 -5.25 0.92
N HIS A 38 -4.91 -5.33 0.52
CA HIS A 38 -6.01 -5.44 1.47
C HIS A 38 -5.94 -6.75 2.25
N ASN A 39 -5.62 -7.85 1.59
CA ASN A 39 -5.43 -9.13 2.26
C ASN A 39 -4.26 -9.08 3.25
N MET A 40 -3.19 -8.36 2.93
CA MET A 40 -2.08 -8.15 3.86
C MET A 40 -2.52 -7.36 5.10
N VAL A 41 -3.33 -6.33 4.91
CA VAL A 41 -3.88 -5.54 6.03
C VAL A 41 -4.73 -6.41 6.93
N LEU A 42 -5.60 -7.23 6.37
CA LEU A 42 -6.44 -8.17 7.14
C LEU A 42 -5.59 -9.21 7.88
N ALA A 43 -4.56 -9.72 7.23
CA ALA A 43 -3.64 -10.68 7.86
C ALA A 43 -2.89 -10.05 9.03
N ALA A 44 -2.44 -8.81 8.88
CA ALA A 44 -1.78 -8.07 9.96
C ALA A 44 -2.71 -7.87 11.15
N GLU A 45 -3.95 -7.47 10.89
CA GLU A 45 -4.99 -7.30 11.92
C GLU A 45 -5.21 -8.60 12.69
N ASN A 46 -5.28 -9.71 11.98
CA ASN A 46 -5.46 -11.04 12.59
C ASN A 46 -4.28 -11.46 13.48
N GLN A 47 -3.12 -10.86 13.28
CA GLN A 47 -1.91 -11.12 14.07
C GLN A 47 -1.62 -10.03 15.11
N ASP A 48 -2.58 -9.17 15.37
CA ASP A 48 -2.47 -8.03 16.29
C ASP A 48 -1.33 -7.05 15.90
N LEU A 49 -1.08 -6.94 14.60
CA LEU A 49 -0.11 -5.99 14.07
C LEU A 49 -0.83 -4.77 13.48
N GLY A 50 -0.19 -3.62 13.60
CA GLY A 50 -0.61 -2.42 12.89
C GLY A 50 -0.19 -2.49 11.43
N SER A 51 -1.01 -1.95 10.55
CA SER A 51 -0.67 -1.86 9.13
C SER A 51 -1.22 -0.59 8.52
N CYS A 52 -0.61 -0.18 7.43
CA CYS A 52 -1.03 0.99 6.70
C CYS A 52 -0.76 0.80 5.21
N TYR A 53 -1.77 1.08 4.39
CA TYR A 53 -1.60 1.14 2.94
C TYR A 53 -0.83 2.41 2.60
N LEU A 54 0.32 2.26 1.96
CA LEU A 54 1.25 3.36 1.71
C LEU A 54 1.33 3.69 0.22
N TYR A 55 0.27 4.33 -0.29
CA TYR A 55 0.25 4.80 -1.68
C TYR A 55 1.31 5.87 -1.94
N GLY A 56 1.43 6.84 -1.03
CA GLY A 56 2.38 7.93 -1.18
C GLY A 56 3.82 7.45 -1.25
N ALA A 57 4.19 6.51 -0.38
CA ALA A 57 5.52 5.93 -0.37
C ALA A 57 5.82 5.20 -1.69
N THR A 58 4.85 4.44 -2.18
CA THR A 58 4.99 3.71 -3.44
C THR A 58 5.14 4.66 -4.63
N ALA A 59 4.34 5.72 -4.67
CA ALA A 59 4.43 6.73 -5.72
C ALA A 59 5.79 7.46 -5.68
N ALA A 60 6.27 7.80 -4.49
CA ALA A 60 7.57 8.43 -4.32
C ALA A 60 8.70 7.50 -4.80
N LEU A 61 8.63 6.22 -4.43
CA LEU A 61 9.61 5.23 -4.86
C LEU A 61 9.61 5.08 -6.39
N ALA A 62 8.44 5.00 -6.99
CA ALA A 62 8.32 4.86 -8.44
C ALA A 62 8.89 6.05 -9.22
N SER A 63 8.96 7.22 -8.59
CA SER A 63 9.54 8.42 -9.20
C SER A 63 11.08 8.47 -9.13
N HIS A 64 11.71 7.48 -8.50
CA HIS A 64 13.17 7.41 -8.32
C HIS A 64 13.73 6.14 -9.01
N PRO A 65 14.01 6.23 -10.32
CA PRO A 65 14.45 5.06 -11.08
C PRO A 65 15.71 4.37 -10.51
N GLU A 66 16.60 5.15 -9.93
CA GLU A 66 17.84 4.63 -9.34
C GLU A 66 17.54 3.69 -8.16
N THR A 67 16.56 4.06 -7.34
CA THR A 67 16.14 3.24 -6.21
C THR A 67 15.37 2.02 -6.67
N VAL A 68 14.50 2.19 -7.66
CA VAL A 68 13.74 1.07 -8.25
C VAL A 68 14.69 0.03 -8.83
N ALA A 69 15.78 0.46 -9.49
CA ALA A 69 16.76 -0.45 -10.06
C ALA A 69 17.40 -1.35 -8.99
N LYS A 70 17.55 -0.87 -7.76
CA LYS A 70 18.12 -1.65 -6.65
C LYS A 70 17.20 -2.72 -6.12
N LEU A 71 15.93 -2.69 -6.47
CA LEU A 71 14.95 -3.68 -6.02
C LEU A 71 15.02 -4.99 -6.82
N ASN A 72 15.75 -5.00 -7.93
CA ASN A 72 15.89 -6.16 -8.80
C ASN A 72 14.55 -6.76 -9.24
N LEU A 73 13.60 -5.89 -9.58
CA LEU A 73 12.30 -6.31 -10.09
C LEU A 73 12.46 -6.97 -11.45
N PRO A 74 11.60 -7.93 -11.81
CA PRO A 74 11.60 -8.49 -13.15
C PRO A 74 11.44 -7.40 -14.21
N GLU A 75 11.97 -7.64 -15.40
CA GLU A 75 11.87 -6.71 -16.51
C GLU A 75 10.40 -6.35 -16.79
N GLY A 76 10.13 -5.06 -16.95
CA GLY A 76 8.77 -4.55 -17.20
C GLY A 76 7.92 -4.42 -15.96
N PHE A 77 8.44 -4.75 -14.77
CA PHE A 77 7.71 -4.58 -13.51
C PHE A 77 8.01 -3.21 -12.90
N ILE A 78 6.99 -2.66 -12.27
CA ILE A 78 7.08 -1.40 -11.53
C ILE A 78 6.46 -1.55 -10.14
N PRO A 79 6.85 -0.71 -9.18
CA PRO A 79 6.14 -0.61 -7.90
C PRO A 79 4.70 -0.15 -8.13
N ILE A 80 3.73 -0.84 -7.56
CA ILE A 80 2.31 -0.49 -7.72
C ILE A 80 1.68 -0.11 -6.40
N ALA A 81 1.93 -0.89 -5.36
CA ALA A 81 1.31 -0.70 -4.06
C ALA A 81 2.26 -1.11 -2.95
N GLY A 82 1.98 -0.68 -1.74
CA GLY A 82 2.80 -1.03 -0.60
C GLY A 82 2.03 -1.00 0.72
N VAL A 83 2.49 -1.79 1.65
CA VAL A 83 1.91 -1.87 2.99
C VAL A 83 3.04 -1.78 4.01
N GLY A 84 2.89 -0.85 4.96
CA GLY A 84 3.73 -0.80 6.14
C GLY A 84 3.14 -1.65 7.24
N VAL A 85 3.97 -2.43 7.93
CA VAL A 85 3.54 -3.32 9.01
C VAL A 85 4.46 -3.13 10.20
N GLY A 86 3.87 -3.12 11.39
CA GLY A 86 4.63 -3.01 12.63
C GLY A 86 3.77 -3.25 13.85
N GLN A 87 4.39 -3.26 15.01
CA GLN A 87 3.65 -3.34 16.25
C GLN A 87 2.95 -2.02 16.53
N THR A 88 1.75 -2.08 17.08
CA THR A 88 1.00 -0.90 17.45
C THR A 88 0.36 -1.09 18.82
N GLU A 89 0.27 0.03 19.57
CA GLU A 89 -0.50 0.10 20.80
C GLU A 89 -1.87 0.74 20.58
N GLU A 90 -2.15 1.12 19.34
CA GLU A 90 -3.42 1.71 18.97
C GLU A 90 -4.56 0.72 19.14
N GLU A 91 -5.62 1.16 19.82
CA GLU A 91 -6.85 0.39 19.89
C GLU A 91 -7.75 0.79 18.72
N ILE A 92 -8.25 -0.21 18.00
CA ILE A 92 -9.15 0.04 16.88
C ILE A 92 -10.56 0.15 17.43
N GLU A 93 -11.13 1.34 17.29
CA GLU A 93 -12.51 1.59 17.68
C GLU A 93 -13.46 1.12 16.59
N LYS A 94 -14.56 0.50 17.05
CA LYS A 94 -15.64 0.15 16.15
C LYS A 94 -16.31 1.43 15.65
N ARG A 95 -16.46 1.54 14.35
CA ARG A 95 -17.16 2.67 13.73
C ARG A 95 -18.39 2.18 12.99
N ASP A 96 -19.36 3.07 12.89
CA ASP A 96 -20.55 2.81 12.09
C ASP A 96 -20.21 2.91 10.60
N ILE A 97 -20.73 1.97 9.83
CA ILE A 97 -20.53 1.93 8.39
C ILE A 97 -21.69 2.69 7.73
N ASP A 98 -21.33 3.71 6.94
CA ASP A 98 -22.29 4.41 6.11
C ASP A 98 -22.49 3.64 4.81
N THR A 99 -23.65 3.00 4.67
CA THR A 99 -23.98 2.21 3.49
C THR A 99 -24.46 3.05 2.32
N ASN A 100 -24.62 4.36 2.50
CA ASN A 100 -25.12 5.27 1.46
C ASN A 100 -24.03 6.02 0.70
N ARG A 101 -22.77 5.76 1.03
CA ARG A 101 -21.64 6.45 0.40
C ARG A 101 -21.44 6.06 -1.06
N ILE A 102 -21.84 4.86 -1.42
CA ILE A 102 -21.65 4.30 -2.76
C ILE A 102 -23.02 3.89 -3.30
N GLY A 103 -23.33 4.33 -4.49
CA GLY A 103 -24.57 3.93 -5.15
C GLY A 103 -24.52 2.44 -5.51
N VAL A 104 -25.61 1.74 -5.22
CA VAL A 104 -25.78 0.33 -5.55
C VAL A 104 -27.02 0.18 -6.41
N ASN A 105 -26.89 -0.57 -7.48
CA ASN A 105 -28.01 -0.89 -8.36
C ASN A 105 -28.19 -2.40 -8.42
N GLU A 106 -29.37 -2.85 -8.11
CA GLU A 106 -29.75 -4.28 -8.22
C GLU A 106 -30.45 -4.54 -9.54
N ILE A 107 -30.06 -5.63 -10.19
CA ILE A 107 -30.66 -6.05 -11.45
C ILE A 107 -31.65 -7.18 -11.23
#